data_8f3d0d030706d5acffa327f1a87af091
#
_entry.id   8f3d0d030706d5acffa327f1a87af091
#
_cell.length_a   1.000
_cell.length_b   1.000
_cell.length_c   1.000
_cell.angle_alpha   90.00
_cell.angle_beta   90.00
_cell.angle_gamma   90.00
#
_symmetry.space_group_name_H-M   'P 1'
#
loop_
_entity.id
_entity.type
_entity.pdbx_description
1 polymer ?
#
loop_
_entity_poly.entity_id
_entity_poly.type
_entity_poly.pdbx_seq_one_letter_code
_entity_poly.pdbx_strand_id
1 'polypeptide(L)'
;MKRFVIIVALLAWSLHLGAQTLGKDARYCNPLPMVMGEGGNASGDVSVFEWEGKYYMFCTGGGAWVSEDMLNWDFHYVANVPVAPDVVPYKGKFYMTGNGVRGVWVADNPLGPYELSGTWTNLPGIEGGWTSPFDTHIYIDDDGQPYLFWPGMAISGIHSVKLNPDNLNEWTGPVTHHFSFNPKHTWERQGEHNEYSDVAWIEGPWVYKYKGTYYLQYSGSGTQWRTYAEGYYKAKKVQGPYTYAGNNPLLRRTTGIVTGPAHGSMVTGPDGNIWQFYTIVLRSGGRRIGMDRVIVDKKGNLTCEVTDTPQWAPGVVKDPAKGSTGSIIISEGKVAASVFGGPDNRAASSYMPGRDAVYAVDDNTATWWSPDPNDLQPTLTLNLSAQNGQDRIQIFQVDGLRILFGGGSNRGFSGSSVAAPVYKYKLDVSIDGQTWTNVVDQSANKVSRNTVFDEIVPTECRYVRLTMLDWPKSSPLSILDMTVFGRPTSYFPNTNPIAPVLDMSNRD
;
A
#
# COMPACT_ATOMS: atom_id res chain seq x y z
N MET A 1 -25.78 57.13 -36.24
CA MET A 1 -26.19 55.88 -35.54
C MET A 1 -24.96 55.03 -35.25
N LYS A 2 -24.42 55.11 -34.05
CA LYS A 2 -23.27 54.33 -33.63
C LYS A 2 -23.79 53.02 -32.99
N ARG A 3 -23.42 51.85 -33.55
CA ARG A 3 -23.73 50.53 -33.00
C ARG A 3 -22.68 50.21 -31.93
N PHE A 4 -23.10 50.11 -30.67
CA PHE A 4 -22.32 49.51 -29.58
C PHE A 4 -22.38 47.98 -29.71
N VAL A 5 -21.20 47.37 -29.85
CA VAL A 5 -21.03 45.92 -29.73
C VAL A 5 -20.66 45.66 -28.26
N ILE A 6 -21.54 45.01 -27.53
CA ILE A 6 -21.27 44.52 -26.18
C ILE A 6 -20.58 43.14 -26.32
N ILE A 7 -19.28 43.11 -25.98
CA ILE A 7 -18.54 41.87 -25.83
C ILE A 7 -18.83 41.35 -24.40
N VAL A 8 -19.60 40.29 -24.28
CA VAL A 8 -19.78 39.56 -23.02
C VAL A 8 -18.58 38.61 -22.88
N ALA A 9 -17.63 38.96 -22.05
CA ALA A 9 -16.56 38.08 -21.64
C ALA A 9 -17.12 37.08 -20.63
N LEU A 10 -17.35 35.84 -21.07
CA LEU A 10 -17.57 34.69 -20.18
C LEU A 10 -16.27 34.40 -19.45
N LEU A 11 -16.14 34.85 -18.22
CA LEU A 11 -15.14 34.38 -17.27
C LEU A 11 -15.50 32.94 -16.88
N ALA A 12 -14.86 31.99 -17.54
CA ALA A 12 -14.80 30.62 -17.04
C ALA A 12 -14.00 30.63 -15.73
N TRP A 13 -14.68 30.58 -14.60
CA TRP A 13 -14.06 30.23 -13.34
C TRP A 13 -13.69 28.76 -13.40
N SER A 14 -12.46 28.47 -13.80
CA SER A 14 -11.81 27.24 -13.45
C SER A 14 -11.64 27.25 -11.93
N LEU A 15 -12.47 26.47 -11.25
CA LEU A 15 -12.20 26.06 -9.88
C LEU A 15 -10.88 25.26 -9.93
N HIS A 16 -9.76 25.96 -9.80
CA HIS A 16 -8.56 25.36 -9.28
C HIS A 16 -8.91 24.95 -7.85
N LEU A 17 -9.20 23.68 -7.64
CA LEU A 17 -8.98 23.06 -6.36
C LEU A 17 -7.47 23.21 -6.10
N GLY A 18 -7.12 24.28 -5.38
CA GLY A 18 -5.75 24.52 -4.98
C GLY A 18 -5.24 23.27 -4.28
N ALA A 19 -4.00 22.87 -4.62
CA ALA A 19 -3.27 21.90 -3.87
C ALA A 19 -3.49 22.19 -2.38
N GLN A 20 -4.11 21.26 -1.67
CA GLN A 20 -4.24 21.36 -0.22
C GLN A 20 -2.82 21.29 0.30
N THR A 21 -2.26 22.45 0.69
CA THR A 21 -1.00 22.47 1.42
C THR A 21 -1.17 21.53 2.59
N LEU A 22 -0.34 20.48 2.65
CA LEU A 22 -0.29 19.55 3.76
C LEU A 22 -0.29 20.36 5.05
N GLY A 23 -1.23 20.08 5.93
CA GLY A 23 -1.21 20.62 7.28
C GLY A 23 0.11 20.26 7.94
N LYS A 24 0.64 21.13 8.80
CA LYS A 24 1.90 20.86 9.55
C LYS A 24 1.89 19.54 10.34
N ASP A 25 0.74 18.93 10.50
CA ASP A 25 0.50 17.71 11.26
C ASP A 25 -0.11 16.58 10.39
N ALA A 26 0.06 16.65 9.05
CA ALA A 26 -0.46 15.65 8.13
C ALA A 26 0.21 14.28 8.36
N ARG A 27 -0.59 13.23 8.29
CA ARG A 27 -0.16 11.86 8.56
C ARG A 27 -0.57 10.92 7.43
N TYR A 28 0.13 9.81 7.29
CA TYR A 28 -0.29 8.67 6.47
C TYR A 28 -0.33 7.41 7.32
N CYS A 29 -1.01 6.38 6.83
CA CYS A 29 -1.04 5.07 7.45
C CYS A 29 -1.09 3.99 6.35
N ASN A 30 -0.25 2.96 6.48
CA ASN A 30 -0.27 1.83 5.58
C ASN A 30 -1.37 0.82 5.96
N PRO A 31 -2.01 0.17 4.96
CA PRO A 31 -1.94 0.43 3.52
C PRO A 31 -2.47 1.81 3.15
N LEU A 32 -1.89 2.42 2.11
CA LEU A 32 -2.32 3.74 1.63
C LEU A 32 -3.79 3.73 1.18
N PRO A 33 -4.57 4.79 1.50
CA PRO A 33 -5.97 4.91 1.12
C PRO A 33 -6.14 5.34 -0.35
N MET A 34 -5.68 4.50 -1.28
CA MET A 34 -5.67 4.80 -2.71
C MET A 34 -7.09 4.99 -3.25
N VAL A 35 -7.29 6.09 -3.97
CA VAL A 35 -8.52 6.33 -4.74
C VAL A 35 -8.58 5.32 -5.88
N MET A 36 -9.71 4.70 -6.07
CA MET A 36 -9.95 3.75 -7.15
C MET A 36 -10.88 4.37 -8.21
N GLY A 37 -10.64 4.07 -9.47
CA GLY A 37 -11.47 4.52 -10.57
C GLY A 37 -11.97 3.36 -11.43
N GLU A 38 -12.85 3.64 -12.38
CA GLU A 38 -13.26 2.67 -13.36
C GLU A 38 -12.07 2.21 -14.19
N GLY A 39 -11.81 0.90 -14.22
CA GLY A 39 -10.66 0.33 -14.92
C GLY A 39 -9.31 0.47 -14.20
N GLY A 40 -9.29 0.94 -12.94
CA GLY A 40 -8.06 1.07 -12.16
C GLY A 40 -8.17 0.56 -10.73
N ASN A 41 -7.24 -0.28 -10.34
CA ASN A 41 -7.11 -0.84 -9.00
C ASN A 41 -5.64 -0.86 -8.58
N ALA A 42 -5.28 -0.12 -7.52
CA ALA A 42 -3.92 -0.11 -6.99
C ALA A 42 -3.58 -1.47 -6.37
N SER A 43 -2.96 -2.35 -7.17
CA SER A 43 -2.76 -3.76 -6.85
C SER A 43 -1.29 -4.19 -6.80
N GLY A 44 -0.36 -3.29 -6.47
CA GLY A 44 1.05 -3.61 -6.28
C GLY A 44 1.92 -3.50 -7.53
N ASP A 45 3.15 -3.98 -7.46
CA ASP A 45 4.18 -3.85 -8.49
C ASP A 45 4.36 -2.39 -8.89
N VAL A 46 4.84 -1.58 -7.93
CA VAL A 46 4.71 -0.12 -7.96
C VAL A 46 5.91 0.53 -8.63
N SER A 47 5.68 1.31 -9.69
CA SER A 47 6.63 2.23 -10.29
C SER A 47 6.22 3.67 -10.01
N VAL A 48 7.07 4.44 -9.33
CA VAL A 48 6.84 5.84 -9.00
C VAL A 48 7.99 6.69 -9.52
N PHE A 49 7.67 7.77 -10.22
CA PHE A 49 8.65 8.77 -10.64
C PHE A 49 8.14 10.19 -10.36
N GLU A 50 9.07 11.12 -10.22
CA GLU A 50 8.77 12.55 -10.13
C GLU A 50 8.96 13.21 -11.50
N TRP A 51 8.05 14.11 -11.87
CA TRP A 51 8.15 14.94 -13.07
C TRP A 51 7.45 16.28 -12.83
N GLU A 52 8.20 17.36 -13.03
CA GLU A 52 7.72 18.75 -12.91
C GLU A 52 7.01 19.03 -11.54
N GLY A 53 7.57 18.50 -10.48
CA GLY A 53 7.07 18.69 -9.11
C GLY A 53 5.85 17.84 -8.75
N LYS A 54 5.48 16.88 -9.60
CA LYS A 54 4.42 15.90 -9.34
C LYS A 54 4.96 14.48 -9.34
N TYR A 55 4.33 13.63 -8.54
CA TYR A 55 4.61 12.20 -8.47
C TYR A 55 3.58 11.45 -9.30
N TYR A 56 4.05 10.55 -10.12
CA TYR A 56 3.23 9.66 -10.96
C TYR A 56 3.48 8.23 -10.51
N MET A 57 2.41 7.54 -10.16
CA MET A 57 2.44 6.14 -9.75
C MET A 57 1.71 5.29 -10.77
N PHE A 58 2.37 4.26 -11.27
CA PHE A 58 1.78 3.18 -12.05
C PHE A 58 1.90 1.88 -11.28
N CYS A 59 0.93 1.01 -11.41
CA CYS A 59 0.97 -0.30 -10.75
C CYS A 59 0.11 -1.33 -11.48
N THR A 60 0.30 -2.59 -11.15
CA THR A 60 -0.62 -3.66 -11.58
C THR A 60 -2.05 -3.32 -11.18
N GLY A 61 -2.98 -3.53 -12.11
CA GLY A 61 -4.39 -3.21 -11.90
C GLY A 61 -4.90 -2.09 -12.80
N GLY A 62 -4.00 -1.41 -13.53
CA GLY A 62 -4.33 -0.40 -14.53
C GLY A 62 -4.51 1.01 -13.97
N GLY A 63 -4.44 2.00 -14.88
CA GLY A 63 -4.50 3.40 -14.53
C GLY A 63 -3.20 3.98 -13.97
N ALA A 64 -3.25 5.25 -13.62
CA ALA A 64 -2.18 5.97 -12.97
C ALA A 64 -2.72 6.82 -11.81
N TRP A 65 -1.87 7.14 -10.86
CA TRP A 65 -2.18 8.04 -9.77
C TRP A 65 -1.19 9.20 -9.78
N VAL A 66 -1.70 10.41 -9.58
CA VAL A 66 -0.89 11.63 -9.57
C VAL A 66 -1.02 12.29 -8.20
N SER A 67 0.11 12.75 -7.66
CA SER A 67 0.16 13.44 -6.37
C SER A 67 1.19 14.58 -6.41
N GLU A 68 0.95 15.68 -5.70
CA GLU A 68 1.92 16.74 -5.47
C GLU A 68 2.67 16.57 -4.13
N ASP A 69 2.17 15.67 -3.26
CA ASP A 69 2.61 15.56 -1.88
C ASP A 69 2.90 14.12 -1.43
N MET A 70 2.72 13.13 -2.31
CA MET A 70 2.82 11.69 -2.04
C MET A 70 1.81 11.16 -1.00
N LEU A 71 0.84 11.99 -0.59
CA LEU A 71 -0.21 11.64 0.36
C LEU A 71 -1.58 11.57 -0.31
N ASN A 72 -1.91 12.59 -1.09
CA ASN A 72 -3.16 12.72 -1.81
C ASN A 72 -2.95 12.30 -3.26
N TRP A 73 -3.57 11.18 -3.66
CA TRP A 73 -3.41 10.56 -4.96
C TRP A 73 -4.69 10.64 -5.76
N ASP A 74 -4.67 11.33 -6.89
CA ASP A 74 -5.78 11.40 -7.84
C ASP A 74 -5.64 10.31 -8.90
N PHE A 75 -6.72 9.53 -9.09
CA PHE A 75 -6.75 8.49 -10.11
C PHE A 75 -6.99 9.07 -11.51
N HIS A 76 -6.19 8.59 -12.47
CA HIS A 76 -6.34 8.87 -13.89
C HIS A 76 -6.42 7.56 -14.69
N TYR A 77 -7.42 7.46 -15.54
CA TYR A 77 -7.48 6.33 -16.46
C TYR A 77 -6.37 6.43 -17.51
N VAL A 78 -5.56 5.39 -17.61
CA VAL A 78 -4.55 5.21 -18.66
C VAL A 78 -4.81 3.85 -19.30
N ALA A 79 -5.01 3.86 -20.62
CA ALA A 79 -5.28 2.64 -21.35
C ALA A 79 -4.02 1.75 -21.44
N ASN A 80 -4.24 0.43 -21.42
CA ASN A 80 -3.22 -0.59 -21.68
C ASN A 80 -2.02 -0.59 -20.71
N VAL A 81 -2.20 -0.12 -19.48
CA VAL A 81 -1.17 -0.29 -18.43
C VAL A 81 -0.95 -1.79 -18.21
N PRO A 82 0.27 -2.31 -18.42
CA PRO A 82 0.54 -3.73 -18.27
C PRO A 82 0.56 -4.18 -16.80
N VAL A 83 0.69 -5.47 -16.56
CA VAL A 83 1.06 -6.01 -15.24
C VAL A 83 2.53 -5.64 -14.97
N ALA A 84 2.85 -5.27 -13.73
CA ALA A 84 4.17 -4.78 -13.31
C ALA A 84 4.72 -3.69 -14.26
N PRO A 85 4.01 -2.56 -14.38
CA PRO A 85 4.43 -1.49 -15.26
C PRO A 85 5.67 -0.79 -14.71
N ASP A 86 6.57 -0.40 -15.59
CA ASP A 86 7.62 0.56 -15.31
C ASP A 86 7.48 1.75 -16.26
N VAL A 87 7.55 2.98 -15.72
CA VAL A 87 7.46 4.20 -16.50
C VAL A 87 8.62 5.13 -16.15
N VAL A 88 9.34 5.57 -17.17
CA VAL A 88 10.48 6.45 -17.02
C VAL A 88 10.40 7.66 -17.94
N PRO A 89 10.63 8.90 -17.46
CA PRO A 89 10.82 10.08 -18.29
C PRO A 89 12.20 10.05 -18.94
N TYR A 90 12.27 10.27 -20.25
CA TYR A 90 13.53 10.33 -20.98
C TYR A 90 13.41 11.18 -22.24
N LYS A 91 14.36 12.13 -22.45
CA LYS A 91 14.41 13.02 -23.62
C LYS A 91 13.06 13.70 -23.95
N GLY A 92 12.34 14.15 -22.91
CA GLY A 92 11.06 14.84 -23.04
C GLY A 92 9.87 13.96 -23.40
N LYS A 93 10.02 12.65 -23.32
CA LYS A 93 8.96 11.65 -23.50
C LYS A 93 8.88 10.71 -22.32
N PHE A 94 7.84 9.90 -22.27
CA PHE A 94 7.59 8.90 -21.24
C PHE A 94 7.57 7.52 -21.87
N TYR A 95 8.35 6.63 -21.32
CA TYR A 95 8.52 5.27 -21.83
C TYR A 95 7.98 4.27 -20.81
N MET A 96 7.08 3.40 -21.28
CA MET A 96 6.45 2.38 -20.43
C MET A 96 6.81 0.99 -20.92
N THR A 97 7.11 0.10 -19.98
CA THR A 97 7.30 -1.33 -20.21
C THR A 97 6.58 -2.13 -19.12
N GLY A 98 6.55 -3.45 -19.21
CA GLY A 98 5.91 -4.33 -18.24
C GLY A 98 5.61 -5.71 -18.81
N ASN A 99 4.91 -6.53 -18.02
CA ASN A 99 4.65 -7.92 -18.39
C ASN A 99 3.70 -8.02 -19.60
N GLY A 100 4.06 -8.92 -20.53
CA GLY A 100 3.32 -9.11 -21.77
C GLY A 100 3.65 -8.08 -22.87
N VAL A 101 4.43 -7.05 -22.57
CA VAL A 101 4.92 -6.08 -23.55
C VAL A 101 6.24 -6.56 -24.13
N ARG A 102 6.30 -6.71 -25.45
CA ARG A 102 7.52 -7.14 -26.15
C ARG A 102 8.36 -5.98 -26.67
N GLY A 103 8.35 -4.86 -25.99
CA GLY A 103 9.03 -3.65 -26.41
C GLY A 103 8.72 -2.50 -25.47
N VAL A 104 8.91 -1.30 -25.98
CA VAL A 104 8.71 -0.09 -25.20
C VAL A 104 7.56 0.72 -25.79
N TRP A 105 6.64 1.12 -24.97
CA TRP A 105 5.57 2.04 -25.30
C TRP A 105 6.03 3.46 -25.01
N VAL A 106 5.64 4.43 -25.83
CA VAL A 106 6.04 5.82 -25.71
C VAL A 106 4.85 6.76 -25.74
N ALA A 107 4.93 7.83 -24.96
CA ALA A 107 3.97 8.93 -24.92
C ALA A 107 4.67 10.28 -24.82
N ASP A 108 4.00 11.35 -25.26
CA ASP A 108 4.45 12.74 -25.06
C ASP A 108 3.94 13.33 -23.72
N ASN A 109 3.06 12.60 -23.02
CA ASN A 109 2.48 12.99 -21.75
C ASN A 109 2.59 11.82 -20.74
N PRO A 110 2.89 12.07 -19.44
CA PRO A 110 3.02 10.99 -18.46
C PRO A 110 1.74 10.14 -18.30
N LEU A 111 0.58 10.68 -18.62
CA LEU A 111 -0.70 9.95 -18.59
C LEU A 111 -1.11 9.37 -19.97
N GLY A 112 -0.21 9.36 -20.92
CA GLY A 112 -0.46 8.81 -22.26
C GLY A 112 -1.13 9.80 -23.22
N PRO A 113 -1.72 9.29 -24.33
CA PRO A 113 -1.81 7.87 -24.69
C PRO A 113 -0.44 7.26 -25.01
N TYR A 114 -0.24 6.03 -24.59
CA TYR A 114 0.98 5.27 -24.87
C TYR A 114 0.80 4.42 -26.12
N GLU A 115 1.79 4.50 -27.04
CA GLU A 115 1.82 3.74 -28.29
C GLU A 115 3.09 2.87 -28.34
N LEU A 116 2.97 1.64 -28.85
CA LEU A 116 4.12 0.76 -28.97
C LEU A 116 5.11 1.33 -29.99
N SER A 117 6.33 1.67 -29.54
CA SER A 117 7.36 2.28 -30.40
C SER A 117 8.20 1.27 -31.18
N GLY A 118 8.15 -0.01 -30.83
CA GLY A 118 8.88 -1.10 -31.41
C GLY A 118 8.87 -2.35 -30.58
N THR A 119 9.59 -3.36 -30.99
CA THR A 119 9.70 -4.64 -30.29
C THR A 119 11.15 -5.01 -30.02
N TRP A 120 11.41 -5.57 -28.85
CA TRP A 120 12.68 -6.21 -28.54
C TRP A 120 12.83 -7.51 -29.32
N THR A 121 13.91 -7.64 -30.08
CA THR A 121 14.25 -8.86 -30.79
C THR A 121 15.40 -9.57 -30.10
N ASN A 122 15.21 -10.87 -29.78
CA ASN A 122 16.29 -11.75 -29.29
C ASN A 122 16.96 -11.27 -27.98
N LEU A 123 16.21 -10.87 -26.96
CA LEU A 123 16.78 -10.68 -25.63
C LEU A 123 17.34 -12.02 -25.12
N PRO A 124 18.68 -12.13 -24.96
CA PRO A 124 19.26 -13.36 -24.43
C PRO A 124 18.90 -13.54 -22.96
N GLY A 125 18.82 -14.79 -22.48
CA GLY A 125 18.49 -15.12 -21.09
C GLY A 125 17.00 -15.31 -20.80
N ILE A 126 16.13 -15.26 -21.81
CA ILE A 126 14.74 -15.66 -21.69
C ILE A 126 14.63 -17.13 -22.10
N GLU A 127 15.06 -18.03 -21.21
CA GLU A 127 14.92 -19.45 -21.39
C GLU A 127 13.54 -19.92 -20.95
N GLY A 128 13.03 -21.00 -21.52
CA GLY A 128 11.81 -21.66 -21.05
C GLY A 128 10.50 -21.25 -21.72
N GLY A 129 10.55 -20.68 -22.94
CA GLY A 129 9.34 -20.45 -23.76
C GLY A 129 8.60 -19.12 -23.50
N TRP A 130 9.07 -18.31 -22.59
CA TRP A 130 8.61 -16.93 -22.44
C TRP A 130 9.21 -16.08 -23.55
N THR A 131 8.37 -15.33 -24.24
CA THR A 131 8.77 -14.58 -25.43
C THR A 131 9.05 -13.09 -25.16
N SER A 132 8.91 -12.66 -23.92
CA SER A 132 9.20 -11.30 -23.47
C SER A 132 9.76 -11.31 -22.05
N PRO A 133 10.63 -10.37 -21.68
CA PRO A 133 11.02 -10.19 -20.31
C PRO A 133 9.79 -9.80 -19.47
N PHE A 134 9.79 -10.14 -18.17
CA PHE A 134 8.78 -9.71 -17.23
C PHE A 134 9.44 -8.81 -16.17
N ASP A 135 8.64 -8.05 -15.44
CA ASP A 135 9.10 -7.12 -14.38
C ASP A 135 10.30 -6.26 -14.82
N THR A 136 10.21 -5.69 -16.00
CA THR A 136 11.28 -4.90 -16.58
C THR A 136 11.38 -3.54 -15.93
N HIS A 137 12.62 -3.06 -15.71
CA HIS A 137 12.92 -1.72 -15.25
C HIS A 137 13.89 -1.01 -16.20
N ILE A 138 13.53 0.18 -16.66
CA ILE A 138 14.41 1.04 -17.44
C ILE A 138 15.04 2.07 -16.51
N TYR A 139 16.36 2.01 -16.37
CA TYR A 139 17.12 2.96 -15.60
C TYR A 139 17.89 3.91 -16.52
N ILE A 140 17.78 5.20 -16.28
CA ILE A 140 18.56 6.23 -16.99
C ILE A 140 19.65 6.72 -16.05
N ASP A 141 20.93 6.55 -16.43
CA ASP A 141 22.05 7.05 -15.61
C ASP A 141 22.27 8.56 -15.81
N ASP A 142 23.06 9.18 -14.95
CA ASP A 142 23.33 10.64 -14.95
C ASP A 142 23.92 11.15 -16.27
N ASP A 143 24.59 10.29 -17.04
CA ASP A 143 25.14 10.62 -18.37
C ASP A 143 24.09 10.47 -19.51
N GLY A 144 22.86 10.14 -19.16
CA GLY A 144 21.75 9.91 -20.10
C GLY A 144 21.78 8.54 -20.78
N GLN A 145 22.65 7.61 -20.37
CA GLN A 145 22.67 6.25 -20.90
C GLN A 145 21.53 5.42 -20.29
N PRO A 146 20.60 4.88 -21.11
CA PRO A 146 19.54 3.99 -20.65
C PRO A 146 20.05 2.54 -20.52
N TYR A 147 19.51 1.85 -19.52
CA TYR A 147 19.73 0.43 -19.23
C TYR A 147 18.39 -0.27 -19.00
N LEU A 148 18.25 -1.49 -19.49
CA LEU A 148 17.15 -2.36 -19.15
C LEU A 148 17.61 -3.38 -18.09
N PHE A 149 16.83 -3.52 -17.02
CA PHE A 149 16.97 -4.58 -16.03
C PHE A 149 15.75 -5.50 -16.09
N TRP A 150 15.95 -6.81 -15.92
CA TRP A 150 14.88 -7.79 -15.88
C TRP A 150 15.30 -9.04 -15.12
N PRO A 151 14.36 -9.77 -14.52
CA PRO A 151 14.64 -11.08 -13.93
C PRO A 151 14.68 -12.15 -15.03
N GLY A 152 15.52 -13.17 -14.80
CA GLY A 152 15.36 -14.46 -15.47
C GLY A 152 14.21 -15.25 -14.86
N MET A 153 13.94 -16.44 -15.39
CA MET A 153 12.88 -17.29 -14.86
C MET A 153 13.19 -17.74 -13.42
N ALA A 154 12.22 -17.53 -12.52
CA ALA A 154 12.22 -18.00 -11.13
C ALA A 154 13.53 -17.70 -10.38
N ILE A 155 14.42 -18.69 -10.26
CA ILE A 155 15.67 -18.62 -9.52
C ILE A 155 16.84 -18.02 -10.30
N SER A 156 16.66 -17.71 -11.59
CA SER A 156 17.76 -17.25 -12.48
C SER A 156 18.30 -15.89 -12.10
N GLY A 157 17.53 -15.06 -11.38
CA GLY A 157 17.99 -13.78 -10.86
C GLY A 157 17.98 -12.64 -11.86
N ILE A 158 18.72 -11.59 -11.57
CA ILE A 158 18.62 -10.30 -12.28
C ILE A 158 19.70 -10.12 -13.34
N HIS A 159 19.27 -9.60 -14.48
CA HIS A 159 20.09 -9.29 -15.64
C HIS A 159 19.98 -7.82 -16.01
N SER A 160 20.95 -7.28 -16.76
CA SER A 160 20.85 -5.98 -17.40
C SER A 160 21.57 -5.91 -18.76
N VAL A 161 21.16 -4.93 -19.56
CA VAL A 161 21.81 -4.58 -20.83
C VAL A 161 21.76 -3.07 -21.06
N LYS A 162 22.74 -2.52 -21.77
CA LYS A 162 22.66 -1.15 -22.28
C LYS A 162 21.65 -1.06 -23.41
N LEU A 163 20.79 -0.05 -23.38
CA LEU A 163 19.91 0.29 -24.49
C LEU A 163 20.54 1.33 -25.41
N ASN A 164 20.10 1.35 -26.66
CA ASN A 164 20.41 2.43 -27.58
C ASN A 164 19.68 3.72 -27.13
N PRO A 165 20.42 4.83 -26.85
CA PRO A 165 19.81 6.08 -26.41
C PRO A 165 18.82 6.72 -27.39
N ASP A 166 18.86 6.34 -28.66
CA ASP A 166 17.97 6.86 -29.71
C ASP A 166 16.82 5.90 -30.03
N ASN A 167 16.92 4.64 -29.60
CA ASN A 167 15.86 3.63 -29.75
C ASN A 167 15.89 2.63 -28.61
N LEU A 168 15.05 2.81 -27.60
CA LEU A 168 15.00 1.95 -26.40
C LEU A 168 14.55 0.50 -26.68
N ASN A 169 14.17 0.17 -27.92
CA ASN A 169 13.90 -1.21 -28.32
C ASN A 169 15.17 -1.95 -28.81
N GLU A 170 16.32 -1.28 -28.84
CA GLU A 170 17.59 -1.85 -29.23
C GLU A 170 18.60 -1.82 -28.09
N TRP A 171 19.45 -2.84 -27.97
CA TRP A 171 20.55 -2.86 -27.03
C TRP A 171 21.90 -2.75 -27.74
N THR A 172 22.90 -2.20 -27.01
CA THR A 172 24.21 -1.83 -27.57
C THR A 172 25.38 -2.52 -26.90
N GLY A 173 25.15 -3.54 -26.11
CA GLY A 173 26.23 -4.21 -25.36
C GLY A 173 25.87 -5.64 -24.98
N PRO A 174 26.80 -6.34 -24.33
CA PRO A 174 26.53 -7.65 -23.81
C PRO A 174 25.53 -7.60 -22.62
N VAL A 175 24.74 -8.66 -22.48
CA VAL A 175 23.93 -8.88 -21.28
C VAL A 175 24.86 -9.17 -20.10
N THR A 176 24.59 -8.54 -18.98
CA THR A 176 25.26 -8.78 -17.70
C THR A 176 24.29 -9.50 -16.77
N HIS A 177 24.65 -10.68 -16.28
CA HIS A 177 23.98 -11.35 -15.18
C HIS A 177 24.58 -10.87 -13.86
N HIS A 178 23.76 -10.45 -12.91
CA HIS A 178 24.22 -9.84 -11.66
C HIS A 178 24.27 -10.83 -10.52
N PHE A 179 23.19 -11.56 -10.28
CA PHE A 179 23.06 -12.57 -9.22
C PHE A 179 21.84 -13.46 -9.47
N SER A 180 21.86 -14.65 -8.87
CA SER A 180 20.75 -15.60 -8.86
C SER A 180 20.25 -15.81 -7.43
N PHE A 181 19.16 -16.56 -7.28
CA PHE A 181 18.68 -17.04 -6.00
C PHE A 181 19.80 -17.71 -5.20
N ASN A 182 19.89 -17.35 -3.93
CA ASN A 182 20.82 -17.98 -3.01
C ASN A 182 20.04 -18.67 -1.86
N PRO A 183 19.99 -20.01 -1.81
CA PRO A 183 19.24 -20.71 -0.78
C PRO A 183 19.72 -20.45 0.66
N LYS A 184 20.88 -19.83 0.86
CA LYS A 184 21.35 -19.40 2.17
C LYS A 184 20.67 -18.11 2.64
N HIS A 185 20.11 -17.32 1.73
CA HIS A 185 19.27 -16.17 2.03
C HIS A 185 17.85 -16.68 2.31
N THR A 186 17.58 -17.07 3.55
CA THR A 186 16.32 -17.74 3.92
C THR A 186 15.07 -16.95 3.56
N TRP A 187 15.14 -15.62 3.56
CA TRP A 187 14.03 -14.74 3.22
C TRP A 187 13.65 -14.77 1.73
N GLU A 188 14.56 -15.21 0.84
CA GLU A 188 14.27 -15.36 -0.59
C GLU A 188 13.43 -16.60 -0.90
N ARG A 189 13.39 -17.59 0.00
CA ARG A 189 12.69 -18.87 -0.19
C ARG A 189 11.18 -18.69 -0.21
N GLN A 190 10.47 -19.46 -1.00
CA GLN A 190 9.00 -19.52 -0.98
C GLN A 190 8.45 -20.19 0.28
N GLY A 191 7.13 -20.05 0.46
CA GLY A 191 6.36 -20.63 1.55
C GLY A 191 5.94 -19.64 2.62
N GLU A 192 4.92 -19.99 3.38
CA GLU A 192 4.39 -19.18 4.49
C GLU A 192 5.42 -18.90 5.60
N HIS A 193 6.47 -19.72 5.67
CA HIS A 193 7.56 -19.63 6.63
C HIS A 193 8.94 -19.67 5.95
N ASN A 194 9.02 -19.39 4.64
CA ASN A 194 10.22 -19.54 3.82
C ASN A 194 10.81 -20.97 3.84
N GLU A 195 9.94 -21.98 3.92
CA GLU A 195 10.31 -23.39 4.10
C GLU A 195 10.80 -24.09 2.82
N TYR A 196 10.47 -23.58 1.63
CA TYR A 196 10.87 -24.19 0.35
C TYR A 196 12.27 -23.74 -0.05
N SER A 197 13.29 -24.52 0.31
CA SER A 197 14.70 -24.13 0.23
C SER A 197 15.29 -24.02 -1.18
N ASP A 198 14.60 -24.54 -2.18
CA ASP A 198 15.04 -24.65 -3.58
C ASP A 198 14.13 -23.91 -4.57
N VAL A 199 13.12 -23.20 -4.06
CA VAL A 199 12.15 -22.45 -4.86
C VAL A 199 12.11 -21.00 -4.43
N ALA A 200 12.20 -20.09 -5.41
CA ALA A 200 12.03 -18.66 -5.23
C ALA A 200 11.54 -18.03 -6.54
N TRP A 201 10.98 -16.83 -6.43
CA TRP A 201 10.93 -15.86 -7.50
C TRP A 201 11.87 -14.71 -7.15
N ILE A 202 12.92 -14.51 -7.95
CA ILE A 202 13.82 -13.36 -7.85
C ILE A 202 13.41 -12.40 -8.95
N GLU A 203 12.69 -11.34 -8.58
CA GLU A 203 11.93 -10.51 -9.52
C GLU A 203 11.93 -9.03 -9.13
N GLY A 204 11.20 -8.16 -9.86
CA GLY A 204 10.97 -6.76 -9.53
C GLY A 204 12.25 -5.93 -9.37
N PRO A 205 13.20 -5.93 -10.34
CA PRO A 205 14.40 -5.12 -10.19
C PRO A 205 14.06 -3.62 -10.23
N TRP A 206 14.71 -2.85 -9.34
CA TRP A 206 14.66 -1.40 -9.34
C TRP A 206 16.04 -0.83 -9.03
N VAL A 207 16.51 0.13 -9.79
CA VAL A 207 17.81 0.79 -9.55
C VAL A 207 17.59 2.19 -9.01
N TYR A 208 18.19 2.47 -7.87
CA TYR A 208 18.24 3.80 -7.29
C TYR A 208 19.69 4.23 -7.06
N LYS A 209 20.04 5.46 -7.46
CA LYS A 209 21.38 6.00 -7.29
C LYS A 209 21.38 7.05 -6.17
N TYR A 210 22.26 6.87 -5.19
CA TYR A 210 22.42 7.83 -4.11
C TYR A 210 23.90 8.04 -3.80
N LYS A 211 24.36 9.29 -3.89
CA LYS A 211 25.76 9.69 -3.61
C LYS A 211 26.80 8.80 -4.31
N GLY A 212 26.59 8.50 -5.59
CA GLY A 212 27.50 7.69 -6.41
C GLY A 212 27.55 6.21 -6.06
N THR A 213 26.55 5.71 -5.35
CA THR A 213 26.30 4.27 -5.13
C THR A 213 25.01 3.89 -5.79
N TYR A 214 25.03 2.81 -6.57
CA TYR A 214 23.84 2.20 -7.17
C TYR A 214 23.33 1.12 -6.23
N TYR A 215 22.03 1.17 -5.99
CA TYR A 215 21.29 0.19 -5.20
C TYR A 215 20.35 -0.53 -6.16
N LEU A 216 20.61 -1.80 -6.40
CA LEU A 216 19.75 -2.67 -7.20
C LEU A 216 18.87 -3.44 -6.24
N GLN A 217 17.61 -3.01 -6.13
CA GLN A 217 16.57 -3.70 -5.38
C GLN A 217 16.07 -4.92 -6.16
N TYR A 218 15.54 -5.89 -5.44
CA TYR A 218 14.86 -7.06 -5.99
C TYR A 218 13.96 -7.68 -4.94
N SER A 219 12.97 -8.41 -5.40
CA SER A 219 12.02 -9.11 -4.56
C SER A 219 12.29 -10.60 -4.52
N GLY A 220 12.02 -11.21 -3.40
CA GLY A 220 12.21 -12.63 -3.19
C GLY A 220 11.02 -13.29 -2.48
N SER A 221 10.99 -14.62 -2.48
CA SER A 221 9.91 -15.50 -2.08
C SER A 221 8.85 -15.67 -3.19
N GLY A 222 7.96 -14.72 -3.37
CA GLY A 222 6.90 -14.73 -4.38
C GLY A 222 5.65 -14.02 -3.86
N THR A 223 4.99 -13.30 -4.75
CA THR A 223 3.89 -12.39 -4.44
C THR A 223 2.62 -13.06 -3.85
N GLN A 224 2.55 -14.38 -3.82
CA GLN A 224 1.43 -15.11 -3.19
C GLN A 224 1.62 -15.35 -1.69
N TRP A 225 2.83 -15.08 -1.14
CA TRP A 225 3.19 -15.39 0.23
C TRP A 225 3.29 -14.13 1.09
N ARG A 226 2.87 -14.21 2.36
CA ARG A 226 3.12 -13.13 3.34
C ARG A 226 4.62 -12.93 3.64
N THR A 227 5.46 -13.89 3.24
CA THR A 227 6.91 -13.85 3.33
C THR A 227 7.57 -13.12 2.17
N TYR A 228 6.79 -12.64 1.19
CA TYR A 228 7.31 -11.78 0.13
C TYR A 228 8.07 -10.62 0.74
N ALA A 229 9.27 -10.35 0.25
CA ALA A 229 10.20 -9.43 0.86
C ALA A 229 11.10 -8.80 -0.20
N GLU A 230 11.71 -7.69 0.12
CA GLU A 230 12.60 -6.97 -0.78
C GLU A 230 14.00 -6.85 -0.18
N GLY A 231 15.02 -7.09 -1.00
CA GLY A 231 16.40 -6.90 -0.67
C GLY A 231 17.12 -6.04 -1.68
N TYR A 232 18.42 -5.84 -1.49
CA TYR A 232 19.22 -5.02 -2.40
C TYR A 232 20.67 -5.45 -2.46
N TYR A 233 21.30 -5.12 -3.59
CA TYR A 233 22.72 -5.19 -3.80
C TYR A 233 23.28 -3.77 -4.04
N LYS A 234 24.57 -3.57 -3.81
CA LYS A 234 25.25 -2.27 -4.00
C LYS A 234 26.38 -2.37 -5.02
N ALA A 235 26.56 -1.31 -5.85
CA ALA A 235 27.67 -1.20 -6.78
C ALA A 235 28.14 0.25 -6.93
N LYS A 236 29.33 0.42 -7.55
CA LYS A 236 29.88 1.73 -7.95
C LYS A 236 29.69 2.04 -9.44
N LYS A 237 29.18 1.07 -10.18
CA LYS A 237 28.81 1.22 -11.60
C LYS A 237 27.42 0.60 -11.79
N VAL A 238 26.66 1.13 -12.73
CA VAL A 238 25.28 0.69 -12.99
C VAL A 238 25.19 -0.80 -13.35
N GLN A 239 26.13 -1.34 -14.10
CA GLN A 239 26.22 -2.77 -14.42
C GLN A 239 27.14 -3.56 -13.47
N GLY A 240 27.42 -3.04 -12.29
CA GLY A 240 28.17 -3.75 -11.26
C GLY A 240 29.70 -3.70 -11.38
N PRO A 241 30.41 -4.63 -10.72
CA PRO A 241 29.85 -5.76 -9.97
C PRO A 241 29.07 -5.34 -8.73
N TYR A 242 27.95 -6.02 -8.51
CA TYR A 242 27.08 -5.79 -7.38
C TYR A 242 27.45 -6.68 -6.19
N THR A 243 27.37 -6.13 -4.99
CA THR A 243 27.66 -6.82 -3.72
C THR A 243 26.41 -6.87 -2.86
N TYR A 244 26.05 -8.06 -2.39
CA TYR A 244 24.91 -8.29 -1.48
C TYR A 244 25.07 -7.45 -0.20
N ALA A 245 24.00 -6.77 0.19
CA ALA A 245 23.99 -6.00 1.43
C ALA A 245 23.80 -6.91 2.65
N GLY A 246 24.72 -6.85 3.59
CA GLY A 246 24.72 -7.76 4.75
C GLY A 246 23.55 -7.56 5.74
N ASN A 247 22.77 -6.50 5.57
CA ASN A 247 21.59 -6.19 6.38
C ASN A 247 20.25 -6.48 5.65
N ASN A 248 20.28 -7.23 4.55
CA ASN A 248 19.05 -7.70 3.87
C ASN A 248 18.23 -8.64 4.77
N PRO A 249 16.90 -8.69 4.58
CA PRO A 249 16.14 -7.92 3.60
C PRO A 249 15.93 -6.45 4.01
N LEU A 250 15.72 -5.57 3.01
CA LEU A 250 15.38 -4.16 3.22
C LEU A 250 13.96 -4.00 3.76
N LEU A 251 13.01 -4.72 3.14
CA LEU A 251 11.62 -4.77 3.56
C LEU A 251 11.26 -6.21 3.94
N ARG A 252 10.70 -6.39 5.11
CA ARG A 252 10.10 -7.66 5.54
C ARG A 252 9.13 -7.45 6.69
N ARG A 253 7.93 -7.97 6.53
CA ARG A 253 6.93 -8.10 7.60
C ARG A 253 5.99 -9.26 7.26
N THR A 254 5.79 -10.16 8.22
CA THR A 254 5.01 -11.39 8.01
C THR A 254 3.80 -11.50 8.94
N THR A 255 3.62 -10.52 9.81
CA THR A 255 2.52 -10.44 10.78
C THR A 255 1.77 -9.14 10.64
N GLY A 256 0.55 -9.10 11.15
CA GLY A 256 -0.30 -7.94 11.03
C GLY A 256 -0.99 -7.83 9.68
N ILE A 257 -1.52 -6.67 9.39
CA ILE A 257 -2.24 -6.40 8.13
C ILE A 257 -1.33 -5.91 7.00
N VAL A 258 -0.13 -5.40 7.32
CA VAL A 258 0.88 -4.99 6.34
C VAL A 258 1.89 -6.13 6.20
N THR A 259 1.60 -7.09 5.33
CA THR A 259 2.44 -8.28 5.13
C THR A 259 2.96 -8.38 3.70
N GLY A 260 4.06 -9.10 3.50
CA GLY A 260 4.66 -9.33 2.19
C GLY A 260 5.09 -8.05 1.46
N PRO A 261 5.80 -7.11 2.14
CA PRO A 261 6.21 -5.85 1.50
C PRO A 261 7.34 -6.08 0.51
N ALA A 262 7.06 -5.92 -0.77
CA ALA A 262 8.05 -6.11 -1.85
C ALA A 262 7.58 -5.48 -3.17
N HIS A 263 8.34 -5.69 -4.23
CA HIS A 263 8.12 -5.24 -5.61
C HIS A 263 7.64 -3.79 -5.65
N GLY A 264 8.57 -2.92 -5.38
CA GLY A 264 8.32 -1.50 -5.30
C GLY A 264 9.43 -0.66 -5.92
N SER A 265 9.36 0.62 -5.64
CA SER A 265 10.26 1.62 -6.20
C SER A 265 10.70 2.65 -5.17
N MET A 266 11.95 3.09 -5.26
CA MET A 266 12.46 4.23 -4.50
C MET A 266 12.30 5.53 -5.29
N VAL A 267 11.90 6.57 -4.61
CA VAL A 267 11.83 7.93 -5.15
C VAL A 267 12.30 8.94 -4.12
N THR A 268 12.86 10.07 -4.57
CA THR A 268 13.13 11.21 -3.68
C THR A 268 11.84 11.97 -3.46
N GLY A 269 11.44 12.13 -2.20
CA GLY A 269 10.23 12.85 -1.83
C GLY A 269 10.40 14.38 -1.79
N PRO A 270 9.31 15.12 -1.55
CA PRO A 270 9.31 16.58 -1.52
C PRO A 270 10.15 17.15 -0.36
N ASP A 271 10.44 16.33 0.62
CA ASP A 271 11.31 16.65 1.78
C ASP A 271 12.80 16.35 1.53
N GLY A 272 13.14 15.83 0.33
CA GLY A 272 14.50 15.41 -0.03
C GLY A 272 14.91 14.07 0.59
N ASN A 273 14.02 13.40 1.33
CA ASN A 273 14.23 12.07 1.86
C ASN A 273 13.93 11.01 0.77
N ILE A 274 14.47 9.82 0.97
CA ILE A 274 14.19 8.66 0.11
C ILE A 274 12.94 7.96 0.65
N TRP A 275 11.99 7.69 -0.23
CA TRP A 275 10.76 6.98 0.06
C TRP A 275 10.69 5.71 -0.75
N GLN A 276 10.33 4.63 -0.10
CA GLN A 276 10.09 3.33 -0.70
C GLN A 276 8.58 3.10 -0.80
N PHE A 277 8.08 2.96 -2.02
CA PHE A 277 6.75 2.40 -2.28
C PHE A 277 6.86 0.90 -2.47
N TYR A 278 5.85 0.15 -2.06
CA TYR A 278 5.89 -1.31 -2.13
C TYR A 278 4.49 -1.93 -2.17
N THR A 279 4.43 -3.14 -2.69
CA THR A 279 3.26 -4.02 -2.62
C THR A 279 3.03 -4.49 -1.19
N ILE A 280 1.78 -4.59 -0.76
CA ILE A 280 1.34 -5.30 0.44
C ILE A 280 0.50 -6.48 0.01
N VAL A 281 0.83 -7.69 0.47
CA VAL A 281 0.10 -8.92 0.18
C VAL A 281 -0.94 -9.18 1.27
N LEU A 282 -2.23 -9.21 0.90
CA LEU A 282 -3.28 -9.59 1.84
C LEU A 282 -3.47 -11.10 1.86
N ARG A 283 -3.60 -11.69 3.05
CA ARG A 283 -3.81 -13.13 3.22
C ARG A 283 -5.18 -13.62 2.70
N SER A 284 -6.17 -12.73 2.62
CA SER A 284 -7.47 -12.99 1.97
C SER A 284 -7.39 -13.05 0.44
N GLY A 285 -6.23 -12.75 -0.12
CA GLY A 285 -6.01 -12.52 -1.54
C GLY A 285 -6.17 -11.03 -1.89
N GLY A 286 -5.50 -10.64 -2.97
CA GLY A 286 -5.38 -9.26 -3.38
C GLY A 286 -4.19 -8.53 -2.74
N ARG A 287 -3.98 -7.31 -3.17
CA ARG A 287 -2.80 -6.52 -2.78
C ARG A 287 -3.20 -5.08 -2.48
N ARG A 288 -2.33 -4.36 -1.78
CA ARG A 288 -2.43 -2.93 -1.47
C ARG A 288 -1.07 -2.28 -1.69
N ILE A 289 -1.04 -0.97 -1.60
CA ILE A 289 0.20 -0.17 -1.70
C ILE A 289 0.59 0.31 -0.31
N GLY A 290 1.88 0.21 -0.01
CA GLY A 290 2.49 0.82 1.17
C GLY A 290 3.59 1.79 0.79
N MET A 291 3.97 2.63 1.74
CA MET A 291 5.03 3.62 1.60
C MET A 291 5.74 3.82 2.95
N ASP A 292 7.08 3.81 2.95
CA ASP A 292 7.85 4.14 4.14
C ASP A 292 9.17 4.84 3.79
N ARG A 293 9.79 5.46 4.79
CA ARG A 293 11.06 6.18 4.66
C ARG A 293 12.26 5.24 4.61
N VAL A 294 13.19 5.53 3.72
CA VAL A 294 14.47 4.85 3.66
C VAL A 294 15.54 5.69 4.35
N ILE A 295 16.26 5.09 5.27
CA ILE A 295 17.39 5.70 5.95
C ILE A 295 18.67 5.11 5.38
N VAL A 296 19.62 5.98 5.01
CA VAL A 296 20.95 5.57 4.54
C VAL A 296 21.96 5.82 5.65
N ASP A 297 22.60 4.78 6.14
CA ASP A 297 23.62 4.90 7.19
C ASP A 297 24.95 5.45 6.64
N LYS A 298 25.91 5.73 7.53
CA LYS A 298 27.24 6.24 7.16
C LYS A 298 28.06 5.27 6.29
N LYS A 299 27.70 3.98 6.25
CA LYS A 299 28.35 2.94 5.42
C LYS A 299 27.61 2.74 4.10
N GLY A 300 26.55 3.52 3.84
CA GLY A 300 25.69 3.38 2.67
C GLY A 300 24.83 2.13 2.72
N ASN A 301 24.44 1.65 3.90
CA ASN A 301 23.41 0.63 3.99
C ASN A 301 22.03 1.28 4.10
N LEU A 302 21.04 0.67 3.44
CA LEU A 302 19.66 1.09 3.50
C LEU A 302 18.93 0.38 4.63
N THR A 303 18.07 1.10 5.33
CA THR A 303 17.07 0.53 6.24
C THR A 303 15.72 1.18 5.97
N CYS A 304 14.67 0.37 6.00
CA CYS A 304 13.29 0.83 5.85
C CYS A 304 12.42 0.04 6.82
N GLU A 305 11.80 0.73 7.77
CA GLU A 305 10.86 0.12 8.70
C GLU A 305 9.48 0.05 8.03
N VAL A 306 8.95 -1.15 7.88
CA VAL A 306 7.60 -1.37 7.34
C VAL A 306 6.59 -1.08 8.43
N THR A 307 5.86 0.04 8.29
CA THR A 307 4.96 0.56 9.32
C THR A 307 3.50 0.19 9.06
N ASP A 308 2.73 0.04 10.13
CA ASP A 308 1.27 -0.16 10.12
C ASP A 308 0.54 0.78 11.08
N THR A 309 1.26 1.74 11.63
CA THR A 309 0.75 2.80 12.49
C THR A 309 0.88 4.16 11.81
N PRO A 310 0.11 5.18 12.21
CA PRO A 310 0.21 6.50 11.62
C PRO A 310 1.62 7.10 11.70
N GLN A 311 2.11 7.56 10.57
CA GLN A 311 3.40 8.20 10.40
C GLN A 311 3.22 9.63 9.91
N TRP A 312 4.19 10.51 10.19
CA TRP A 312 4.21 11.84 9.61
C TRP A 312 4.39 11.78 8.10
N ALA A 313 3.56 12.52 7.38
CA ALA A 313 3.61 12.60 5.92
C ALA A 313 4.94 13.17 5.39
N PRO A 314 5.28 12.92 4.10
CA PRO A 314 6.42 13.56 3.46
C PRO A 314 6.38 15.07 3.63
N GLY A 315 7.51 15.68 4.00
CA GLY A 315 7.63 17.13 4.21
C GLY A 315 7.25 17.64 5.61
N VAL A 316 6.57 16.84 6.44
CA VAL A 316 6.21 17.23 7.82
C VAL A 316 7.43 17.17 8.74
N VAL A 317 8.22 16.11 8.65
CA VAL A 317 9.43 15.90 9.47
C VAL A 317 10.64 15.75 8.57
N LYS A 318 11.65 16.60 8.78
CA LYS A 318 12.88 16.55 7.98
C LYS A 318 13.78 15.37 8.32
N ASP A 319 13.83 14.97 9.60
CA ASP A 319 14.63 13.85 10.06
C ASP A 319 13.87 12.53 9.84
N PRO A 320 14.33 11.66 8.93
CA PRO A 320 13.61 10.41 8.62
C PRO A 320 13.48 9.48 9.82
N ALA A 321 14.38 9.56 10.79
CA ALA A 321 14.31 8.76 12.02
C ALA A 321 13.22 9.20 13.00
N LYS A 322 12.56 10.33 12.75
CA LYS A 322 11.47 10.89 13.57
C LYS A 322 10.11 10.79 12.86
N GLY A 323 9.94 9.80 12.00
CA GLY A 323 8.73 9.60 11.22
C GLY A 323 7.50 9.18 12.00
N SER A 324 7.65 8.48 13.13
CA SER A 324 6.54 8.01 13.95
C SER A 324 5.79 9.15 14.63
N THR A 325 4.45 9.07 14.63
CA THR A 325 3.58 9.99 15.39
C THR A 325 3.46 9.61 16.87
N GLY A 326 3.90 8.40 17.22
CA GLY A 326 3.73 7.82 18.56
C GLY A 326 2.33 7.27 18.84
N SER A 327 1.41 7.29 17.86
CA SER A 327 0.14 6.56 17.95
C SER A 327 0.38 5.07 17.83
N ILE A 328 -0.33 4.29 18.63
CA ILE A 328 -0.26 2.82 18.63
C ILE A 328 -1.61 2.22 18.26
N ILE A 329 -1.64 0.94 17.90
CA ILE A 329 -2.87 0.17 17.72
C ILE A 329 -3.48 -0.09 19.09
N ILE A 330 -4.74 0.33 19.31
CA ILE A 330 -5.44 0.19 20.59
C ILE A 330 -6.68 -0.68 20.49
N SER A 331 -7.02 -1.19 19.29
CA SER A 331 -8.23 -1.97 19.00
C SER A 331 -8.03 -3.47 18.90
N GLU A 332 -6.80 -3.97 18.78
CA GLU A 332 -6.51 -5.37 18.53
C GLU A 332 -7.15 -6.28 19.60
N GLY A 333 -7.97 -7.25 19.15
CA GLY A 333 -8.68 -8.20 19.99
C GLY A 333 -9.74 -7.61 20.92
N LYS A 334 -10.07 -6.31 20.81
CA LYS A 334 -10.93 -5.58 21.77
C LYS A 334 -12.39 -5.43 21.33
N VAL A 335 -12.97 -6.49 20.82
CA VAL A 335 -14.41 -6.50 20.56
C VAL A 335 -15.15 -6.21 21.87
N ALA A 336 -16.17 -5.34 21.85
CA ALA A 336 -17.02 -5.13 23.01
C ALA A 336 -17.72 -6.44 23.31
N ALA A 337 -17.16 -7.13 24.26
CA ALA A 337 -17.42 -8.52 24.40
C ALA A 337 -18.87 -8.81 24.70
N SER A 338 -19.42 -9.60 23.87
CA SER A 338 -20.26 -10.72 24.24
C SER A 338 -19.67 -11.58 25.39
N VAL A 339 -18.44 -11.36 25.81
CA VAL A 339 -17.78 -12.11 26.89
C VAL A 339 -18.50 -12.03 28.23
N PHE A 340 -19.38 -11.05 28.45
CA PHE A 340 -20.06 -10.87 29.76
C PHE A 340 -21.58 -10.75 29.67
N GLY A 341 -22.20 -11.48 28.73
CA GLY A 341 -23.56 -11.98 28.92
C GLY A 341 -24.66 -10.96 29.21
N GLY A 342 -24.92 -10.02 28.30
CA GLY A 342 -26.16 -9.25 28.31
C GLY A 342 -26.67 -9.06 26.88
N PRO A 343 -27.99 -9.04 26.64
CA PRO A 343 -28.56 -8.89 25.32
C PRO A 343 -28.23 -7.58 24.65
N ASP A 344 -27.74 -6.56 25.39
CA ASP A 344 -27.44 -5.22 24.88
C ASP A 344 -25.93 -4.96 24.65
N ASN A 345 -25.07 -5.93 24.92
CA ASN A 345 -23.60 -5.82 24.76
C ASN A 345 -23.08 -6.59 23.56
N ARG A 346 -23.82 -6.64 22.47
CA ARG A 346 -23.33 -7.27 21.24
C ARG A 346 -22.21 -6.43 20.64
N ALA A 347 -21.06 -7.08 20.40
CA ALA A 347 -19.93 -6.48 19.68
C ALA A 347 -20.34 -5.98 18.29
N ALA A 348 -21.23 -6.70 17.63
CA ALA A 348 -21.83 -6.33 16.36
C ALA A 348 -23.35 -6.50 16.41
N SER A 349 -24.08 -5.72 15.61
CA SER A 349 -25.53 -5.87 15.45
C SER A 349 -25.91 -7.24 14.91
N SER A 350 -25.07 -7.79 14.01
CA SER A 350 -25.25 -9.09 13.39
C SER A 350 -23.93 -9.63 12.83
N TYR A 351 -23.90 -10.91 12.47
CA TYR A 351 -22.80 -11.53 11.71
C TYR A 351 -23.29 -12.78 10.96
N MET A 352 -22.65 -13.06 9.84
CA MET A 352 -22.83 -14.30 9.10
C MET A 352 -22.07 -15.45 9.80
N PRO A 353 -22.52 -16.72 9.73
CA PRO A 353 -21.78 -17.85 10.29
C PRO A 353 -20.33 -17.90 9.80
N GLY A 354 -19.38 -17.97 10.74
CA GLY A 354 -17.94 -17.96 10.46
C GLY A 354 -17.38 -16.60 10.03
N ARG A 355 -18.14 -15.51 10.27
CA ARG A 355 -17.73 -14.13 9.98
C ARG A 355 -17.96 -13.23 11.18
N ASP A 356 -17.46 -13.67 12.32
CA ASP A 356 -17.68 -13.03 13.61
C ASP A 356 -17.02 -11.65 13.71
N ALA A 357 -17.54 -10.83 14.60
CA ALA A 357 -17.06 -9.45 14.84
C ALA A 357 -15.56 -9.39 15.21
N VAL A 358 -15.04 -10.40 15.89
CA VAL A 358 -13.62 -10.48 16.31
C VAL A 358 -12.68 -10.46 15.10
N TYR A 359 -13.12 -10.97 13.98
CA TYR A 359 -12.31 -11.01 12.76
C TYR A 359 -12.08 -9.64 12.10
N ALA A 360 -12.75 -8.61 12.57
CA ALA A 360 -12.45 -7.24 12.16
C ALA A 360 -11.33 -6.58 12.97
N VAL A 361 -10.82 -7.23 14.03
CA VAL A 361 -9.81 -6.66 14.95
C VAL A 361 -8.80 -7.72 15.41
N ASP A 362 -8.55 -8.75 14.61
CA ASP A 362 -7.64 -9.86 14.94
C ASP A 362 -6.26 -9.72 14.26
N ASP A 363 -6.00 -8.56 13.64
CA ASP A 363 -4.76 -8.25 12.93
C ASP A 363 -4.40 -9.27 11.84
N ASN A 364 -5.44 -9.82 11.15
CA ASN A 364 -5.30 -10.91 10.22
C ASN A 364 -6.18 -10.77 8.97
N THR A 365 -5.59 -10.41 7.86
CA THR A 365 -6.32 -10.23 6.60
C THR A 365 -6.81 -11.53 5.92
N ALA A 366 -6.63 -12.72 6.55
CA ALA A 366 -7.25 -13.98 6.09
C ALA A 366 -8.69 -14.16 6.58
N THR A 367 -9.08 -13.39 7.58
CA THR A 367 -10.38 -13.38 8.24
C THR A 367 -11.09 -12.05 8.01
N TRP A 368 -12.38 -11.98 8.25
CA TRP A 368 -13.15 -10.73 8.16
C TRP A 368 -14.50 -10.84 8.84
N TRP A 369 -15.02 -9.74 9.31
CA TRP A 369 -16.41 -9.62 9.73
C TRP A 369 -17.33 -9.35 8.53
N SER A 370 -18.46 -10.07 8.49
CA SER A 370 -19.58 -9.75 7.61
C SER A 370 -20.89 -9.78 8.40
N PRO A 371 -21.71 -8.72 8.38
CA PRO A 371 -23.03 -8.72 9.00
C PRO A 371 -24.00 -9.64 8.23
N ASP A 372 -25.12 -9.97 8.90
CA ASP A 372 -26.25 -10.62 8.23
C ASP A 372 -26.71 -9.76 7.04
N PRO A 373 -27.01 -10.33 5.86
CA PRO A 373 -27.47 -9.59 4.69
C PRO A 373 -28.75 -8.77 4.91
N ASN A 374 -29.58 -9.15 5.91
CA ASN A 374 -30.79 -8.42 6.28
C ASN A 374 -30.55 -7.28 7.27
N ASP A 375 -29.34 -7.14 7.77
CA ASP A 375 -28.96 -6.00 8.63
C ASP A 375 -28.68 -4.78 7.74
N LEU A 376 -29.63 -3.86 7.71
CA LEU A 376 -29.59 -2.69 6.83
C LEU A 376 -28.67 -1.57 7.37
N GLN A 377 -28.33 -1.63 8.65
CA GLN A 377 -27.45 -0.66 9.30
C GLN A 377 -26.50 -1.35 10.31
N PRO A 378 -25.55 -2.14 9.79
CA PRO A 378 -24.65 -2.91 10.64
C PRO A 378 -23.79 -2.01 11.53
N THR A 379 -23.63 -2.46 12.79
CA THR A 379 -22.75 -1.78 13.75
C THR A 379 -21.71 -2.75 14.30
N LEU A 380 -20.52 -2.22 14.59
CA LEU A 380 -19.44 -2.91 15.28
C LEU A 380 -18.96 -2.02 16.45
N THR A 381 -19.04 -2.51 17.68
CA THR A 381 -18.64 -1.78 18.87
C THR A 381 -17.43 -2.43 19.53
N LEU A 382 -16.42 -1.63 19.82
CA LEU A 382 -15.22 -2.02 20.53
C LEU A 382 -15.25 -1.47 21.95
N ASN A 383 -14.81 -2.26 22.93
CA ASN A 383 -14.46 -1.79 24.26
C ASN A 383 -12.94 -1.81 24.42
N LEU A 384 -12.31 -0.67 24.30
CA LEU A 384 -10.85 -0.55 24.31
C LEU A 384 -10.21 -1.00 25.63
N SER A 385 -11.00 -1.14 26.71
CA SER A 385 -10.59 -1.66 28.01
C SER A 385 -10.87 -3.16 28.20
N ALA A 386 -11.38 -3.87 27.21
CA ALA A 386 -11.95 -5.22 27.38
C ALA A 386 -10.97 -6.29 27.88
N GLN A 387 -9.67 -6.13 27.66
CA GLN A 387 -8.67 -7.14 28.05
C GLN A 387 -8.17 -7.01 29.48
N ASN A 388 -8.57 -5.95 30.16
CA ASN A 388 -8.04 -5.67 31.48
C ASN A 388 -8.99 -6.18 32.58
N GLY A 389 -9.35 -7.44 32.63
CA GLY A 389 -10.19 -8.08 33.67
C GLY A 389 -9.87 -7.63 35.13
N GLN A 390 -9.74 -6.34 35.35
CA GLN A 390 -8.97 -5.73 36.42
C GLN A 390 -9.74 -4.60 37.08
N ASP A 391 -9.29 -4.26 38.27
CA ASP A 391 -9.79 -3.21 39.12
C ASP A 391 -9.76 -1.79 38.53
N ARG A 392 -9.32 -1.67 37.25
CA ARG A 392 -9.12 -0.39 36.57
C ARG A 392 -9.68 -0.41 35.16
N ILE A 393 -10.37 0.66 34.79
CA ILE A 393 -10.85 0.95 33.46
C ILE A 393 -9.84 1.88 32.79
N GLN A 394 -9.23 1.45 31.68
CA GLN A 394 -8.34 2.28 30.89
C GLN A 394 -9.14 3.19 29.97
N ILE A 395 -8.83 4.47 29.96
CA ILE A 395 -9.29 5.43 28.96
C ILE A 395 -8.19 5.65 27.93
N PHE A 396 -8.61 5.81 26.69
CA PHE A 396 -7.71 6.04 25.55
C PHE A 396 -8.04 7.37 24.88
N GLN A 397 -7.04 8.06 24.39
CA GLN A 397 -7.20 9.13 23.46
C GLN A 397 -7.09 8.54 22.05
N VAL A 398 -8.22 8.53 21.32
CA VAL A 398 -8.28 8.07 19.94
C VAL A 398 -7.87 9.22 19.01
N ASP A 399 -7.02 8.96 18.02
CA ASP A 399 -6.54 9.96 17.07
C ASP A 399 -6.55 9.49 15.60
N GLY A 400 -6.96 8.26 15.31
CA GLY A 400 -7.08 7.75 13.94
C GLY A 400 -7.90 6.48 13.83
N LEU A 401 -8.49 6.28 12.66
CA LEU A 401 -9.22 5.07 12.24
C LEU A 401 -8.71 4.59 10.89
N ARG A 402 -8.41 3.31 10.77
CA ARG A 402 -8.18 2.65 9.49
C ARG A 402 -9.19 1.52 9.32
N ILE A 403 -9.77 1.40 8.12
CA ILE A 403 -10.62 0.26 7.75
C ILE A 403 -10.12 -0.31 6.43
N LEU A 404 -9.90 -1.62 6.43
CA LEU A 404 -9.68 -2.41 5.23
C LEU A 404 -10.98 -3.10 4.85
N PHE A 405 -11.57 -2.68 3.77
CA PHE A 405 -12.74 -3.34 3.19
C PHE A 405 -12.29 -4.50 2.30
N GLY A 406 -12.93 -5.65 2.46
CA GLY A 406 -12.81 -6.82 1.63
C GLY A 406 -14.06 -7.02 0.78
N GLY A 407 -14.06 -8.12 0.04
CA GLY A 407 -15.25 -8.55 -0.70
C GLY A 407 -15.37 -7.92 -2.09
N GLY A 408 -15.52 -8.74 -3.02
CA GLY A 408 -15.41 -8.57 -4.45
C GLY A 408 -14.23 -9.39 -4.90
N SER A 409 -14.40 -10.18 -5.90
CA SER A 409 -13.42 -11.13 -6.44
C SER A 409 -12.20 -10.41 -7.04
N ASN A 410 -11.47 -9.64 -6.23
CA ASN A 410 -10.15 -9.12 -6.60
C ASN A 410 -9.09 -10.24 -6.64
N ARG A 411 -9.52 -11.45 -7.01
CA ARG A 411 -8.64 -12.52 -7.42
C ARG A 411 -8.28 -12.26 -8.89
N GLY A 412 -7.28 -11.43 -9.12
CA GLY A 412 -6.78 -11.29 -10.48
C GLY A 412 -5.82 -10.14 -10.62
N PHE A 413 -4.74 -10.41 -11.32
CA PHE A 413 -3.78 -9.44 -11.82
C PHE A 413 -4.36 -8.56 -12.95
N SER A 414 -5.63 -8.73 -13.33
CA SER A 414 -6.29 -7.97 -14.39
C SER A 414 -7.31 -7.00 -13.79
N GLY A 415 -7.28 -5.77 -14.24
CA GLY A 415 -8.27 -4.75 -13.94
C GLY A 415 -9.67 -5.30 -14.24
N SER A 416 -10.49 -5.51 -13.21
CA SER A 416 -11.85 -5.96 -13.38
C SER A 416 -12.74 -4.74 -13.55
N SER A 417 -13.69 -4.83 -14.47
CA SER A 417 -14.74 -3.83 -14.72
C SER A 417 -15.80 -3.73 -13.59
N VAL A 418 -15.41 -4.03 -12.37
CA VAL A 418 -16.31 -3.90 -11.21
C VAL A 418 -16.38 -2.42 -10.84
N ALA A 419 -17.59 -1.91 -10.66
CA ALA A 419 -17.79 -0.55 -10.19
C ALA A 419 -16.97 -0.29 -8.93
N ALA A 420 -16.26 0.82 -8.94
CA ALA A 420 -15.36 1.18 -7.85
C ALA A 420 -16.14 1.30 -6.52
N PRO A 421 -15.66 0.70 -5.43
CA PRO A 421 -16.41 0.61 -4.17
C PRO A 421 -16.49 1.96 -3.45
N VAL A 422 -17.67 2.39 -3.10
CA VAL A 422 -17.91 3.54 -2.21
C VAL A 422 -18.54 3.03 -0.93
N TYR A 423 -17.94 3.37 0.21
CA TYR A 423 -18.44 3.01 1.54
C TYR A 423 -18.87 4.26 2.28
N LYS A 424 -20.02 4.20 2.96
CA LYS A 424 -20.51 5.28 3.84
C LYS A 424 -20.65 4.75 5.25
N TYR A 425 -20.12 5.49 6.22
CA TYR A 425 -20.10 5.07 7.61
C TYR A 425 -19.96 6.26 8.56
N LYS A 426 -20.17 6.00 9.85
CA LYS A 426 -19.86 6.90 10.95
C LYS A 426 -19.04 6.18 11.99
N LEU A 427 -18.21 6.93 12.71
CA LEU A 427 -17.54 6.47 13.92
C LEU A 427 -17.96 7.36 15.08
N ASP A 428 -18.48 6.72 16.09
CA ASP A 428 -18.86 7.36 17.35
C ASP A 428 -17.98 6.83 18.48
N VAL A 429 -17.69 7.67 19.47
CA VAL A 429 -16.92 7.31 20.66
C VAL A 429 -17.73 7.59 21.92
N SER A 430 -17.42 6.85 23.01
CA SER A 430 -18.10 7.00 24.29
C SER A 430 -17.18 6.63 25.46
N ILE A 431 -17.38 7.25 26.61
CA ILE A 431 -16.75 6.84 27.89
C ILE A 431 -17.62 5.83 28.64
N ASP A 432 -18.95 6.02 28.62
CA ASP A 432 -19.91 5.26 29.41
C ASP A 432 -20.68 4.18 28.62
N GLY A 433 -20.55 4.15 27.29
CA GLY A 433 -21.29 3.27 26.40
C GLY A 433 -22.77 3.68 26.19
N GLN A 434 -23.20 4.82 26.73
CA GLN A 434 -24.57 5.35 26.64
C GLN A 434 -24.60 6.66 25.85
N THR A 435 -23.71 7.58 26.19
CA THR A 435 -23.58 8.89 25.52
C THR A 435 -22.51 8.79 24.45
N TRP A 436 -22.88 9.06 23.20
CA TRP A 436 -22.02 8.91 22.05
C TRP A 436 -21.73 10.24 21.38
N THR A 437 -20.47 10.45 21.01
CA THR A 437 -19.99 11.62 20.25
C THR A 437 -19.49 11.16 18.90
N ASN A 438 -19.99 11.76 17.83
CA ASN A 438 -19.52 11.48 16.48
C ASN A 438 -18.14 12.10 16.27
N VAL A 439 -17.18 11.31 15.79
CA VAL A 439 -15.78 11.74 15.51
C VAL A 439 -15.40 11.56 14.06
N VAL A 440 -16.12 10.70 13.29
CA VAL A 440 -15.98 10.56 11.84
C VAL A 440 -17.36 10.47 11.23
N ASP A 441 -17.64 11.28 10.22
CA ASP A 441 -18.87 11.23 9.43
C ASP A 441 -18.58 11.16 7.93
N GLN A 442 -18.61 9.94 7.40
CA GLN A 442 -18.46 9.63 5.97
C GLN A 442 -19.82 9.34 5.30
N SER A 443 -20.93 9.86 5.84
CA SER A 443 -22.28 9.66 5.27
C SER A 443 -22.46 10.26 3.88
N ALA A 444 -21.72 11.32 3.57
CA ALA A 444 -21.73 11.99 2.26
C ALA A 444 -20.60 11.51 1.34
N ASN A 445 -19.82 10.49 1.72
CA ASN A 445 -18.69 10.02 0.93
C ASN A 445 -19.11 9.61 -0.49
N LYS A 446 -18.30 10.04 -1.47
CA LYS A 446 -18.43 9.70 -2.91
C LYS A 446 -17.12 9.11 -3.46
N VAL A 447 -16.08 9.06 -2.64
CA VAL A 447 -14.76 8.60 -3.07
C VAL A 447 -14.68 7.09 -2.94
N SER A 448 -14.27 6.46 -4.01
CA SER A 448 -14.07 5.02 -4.06
C SER A 448 -12.73 4.65 -3.46
N ARG A 449 -12.74 3.85 -2.40
CA ARG A 449 -11.55 3.29 -1.74
C ARG A 449 -11.87 1.93 -1.12
N ASN A 450 -10.92 1.02 -1.15
CA ASN A 450 -11.01 -0.25 -0.40
C ASN A 450 -10.20 -0.24 0.90
N THR A 451 -9.46 0.83 1.12
CA THR A 451 -8.76 1.14 2.37
C THR A 451 -9.02 2.60 2.68
N VAL A 452 -9.35 2.90 3.91
CA VAL A 452 -9.55 4.27 4.39
C VAL A 452 -8.66 4.52 5.61
N PHE A 453 -8.22 5.75 5.76
CA PHE A 453 -7.58 6.26 6.96
C PHE A 453 -8.20 7.62 7.27
N ASP A 454 -8.94 7.70 8.37
CA ASP A 454 -9.53 8.93 8.87
C ASP A 454 -8.73 9.45 10.07
N GLU A 455 -8.24 10.66 9.96
CA GLU A 455 -7.66 11.37 11.10
C GLU A 455 -8.77 11.83 12.04
N ILE A 456 -8.58 11.61 13.33
CA ILE A 456 -9.52 11.99 14.37
C ILE A 456 -8.89 13.07 15.24
N VAL A 457 -9.64 14.15 15.51
CA VAL A 457 -9.24 15.09 16.55
C VAL A 457 -9.11 14.33 17.86
N PRO A 458 -7.93 14.35 18.53
CA PRO A 458 -7.68 13.53 19.69
C PRO A 458 -8.80 13.59 20.74
N THR A 459 -9.51 12.49 20.93
CA THR A 459 -10.73 12.41 21.75
C THR A 459 -10.62 11.27 22.75
N GLU A 460 -10.90 11.55 24.03
CA GLU A 460 -10.89 10.52 25.07
C GLU A 460 -12.14 9.65 25.01
N CYS A 461 -11.93 8.34 25.05
CA CYS A 461 -13.01 7.37 25.07
C CYS A 461 -12.60 6.02 25.67
N ARG A 462 -13.60 5.19 25.93
CA ARG A 462 -13.48 3.77 26.26
C ARG A 462 -14.08 2.89 25.17
N TYR A 463 -15.12 3.35 24.53
CA TYR A 463 -15.86 2.63 23.49
C TYR A 463 -15.77 3.36 22.18
N VAL A 464 -15.69 2.56 21.11
CA VAL A 464 -15.73 3.03 19.72
C VAL A 464 -16.78 2.23 18.98
N ARG A 465 -17.68 2.89 18.23
CA ARG A 465 -18.73 2.23 17.45
C ARG A 465 -18.68 2.68 16.00
N LEU A 466 -18.42 1.72 15.12
CA LEU A 466 -18.62 1.88 13.68
C LEU A 466 -20.07 1.61 13.35
N THR A 467 -20.68 2.47 12.54
CA THR A 467 -22.01 2.28 11.94
C THR A 467 -21.88 2.36 10.44
N MET A 468 -22.18 1.28 9.73
CA MET A 468 -22.20 1.27 8.27
C MET A 468 -23.54 1.80 7.77
N LEU A 469 -23.49 2.72 6.80
CA LEU A 469 -24.67 3.38 6.22
C LEU A 469 -24.94 2.91 4.79
N ASP A 470 -23.87 2.68 4.01
CA ASP A 470 -23.97 2.20 2.64
C ASP A 470 -22.67 1.52 2.19
N TRP A 471 -22.80 0.55 1.28
CA TRP A 471 -21.70 -0.19 0.66
C TRP A 471 -22.13 -0.79 -0.68
N PRO A 472 -21.20 -1.23 -1.57
CA PRO A 472 -21.56 -1.90 -2.83
C PRO A 472 -22.43 -3.13 -2.57
N LYS A 473 -23.60 -3.19 -3.21
CA LYS A 473 -24.58 -4.28 -2.99
C LYS A 473 -24.32 -5.51 -3.87
N SER A 474 -23.27 -5.48 -4.69
CA SER A 474 -22.84 -6.62 -5.51
C SER A 474 -22.24 -7.77 -4.71
N SER A 475 -21.88 -7.52 -3.45
CA SER A 475 -21.35 -8.52 -2.52
C SER A 475 -21.71 -8.18 -1.07
N PRO A 476 -21.71 -9.16 -0.15
CA PRO A 476 -21.85 -8.88 1.27
C PRO A 476 -20.80 -7.87 1.76
N LEU A 477 -21.18 -7.01 2.69
CA LEU A 477 -20.20 -6.16 3.39
C LEU A 477 -19.15 -7.07 4.05
N SER A 478 -17.90 -6.74 3.86
CA SER A 478 -16.78 -7.44 4.49
C SER A 478 -15.77 -6.42 5.02
N ILE A 479 -15.47 -6.48 6.30
CA ILE A 479 -14.42 -5.68 6.93
C ILE A 479 -13.29 -6.64 7.30
N LEU A 480 -12.17 -6.55 6.57
CA LEU A 480 -10.97 -7.36 6.81
C LEU A 480 -10.29 -6.94 8.10
N ASP A 481 -10.24 -5.64 8.34
CA ASP A 481 -9.68 -5.09 9.56
C ASP A 481 -10.24 -3.69 9.84
N MET A 482 -10.48 -3.40 11.11
CA MET A 482 -10.82 -2.09 11.66
C MET A 482 -9.81 -1.75 12.74
N THR A 483 -8.84 -0.94 12.43
CA THR A 483 -7.82 -0.51 13.38
C THR A 483 -8.13 0.87 13.93
N VAL A 484 -8.16 1.00 15.25
CA VAL A 484 -8.25 2.29 15.95
C VAL A 484 -6.87 2.62 16.51
N PHE A 485 -6.42 3.83 16.25
CA PHE A 485 -5.14 4.34 16.70
C PHE A 485 -5.31 5.36 17.82
N GLY A 486 -4.34 5.40 18.71
CA GLY A 486 -4.33 6.34 19.81
C GLY A 486 -3.30 5.98 20.87
N ARG A 487 -3.57 6.39 22.10
CA ARG A 487 -2.68 6.11 23.24
C ARG A 487 -3.47 6.06 24.53
N PRO A 488 -3.02 5.27 25.53
CA PRO A 488 -3.65 5.27 26.86
C PRO A 488 -3.44 6.62 27.55
N THR A 489 -4.44 7.11 28.27
CA THR A 489 -4.37 8.40 29.00
C THR A 489 -4.55 8.23 30.50
N SER A 490 -5.70 7.74 30.96
CA SER A 490 -6.06 7.69 32.36
C SER A 490 -6.66 6.36 32.76
N TYR A 491 -6.67 6.07 34.04
CA TYR A 491 -7.35 4.92 34.63
C TYR A 491 -8.43 5.39 35.60
N PHE A 492 -9.58 4.73 35.55
CA PHE A 492 -10.61 4.86 36.57
C PHE A 492 -10.70 3.58 37.40
N PRO A 493 -10.99 3.66 38.71
CA PRO A 493 -11.31 2.46 39.48
C PRO A 493 -12.53 1.77 38.86
N ASN A 494 -12.46 0.46 38.68
CA ASN A 494 -13.61 -0.33 38.26
C ASN A 494 -14.46 -0.62 39.52
N THR A 495 -15.54 0.13 39.68
CA THR A 495 -16.46 -0.04 40.82
C THR A 495 -17.33 -1.30 40.73
N ASN A 496 -17.35 -1.96 39.56
CA ASN A 496 -18.02 -3.25 39.37
C ASN A 496 -17.05 -4.22 38.66
N PRO A 497 -16.02 -4.74 39.35
CA PRO A 497 -15.16 -5.76 38.80
C PRO A 497 -15.98 -7.03 38.62
N ILE A 498 -16.33 -7.38 37.38
CA ILE A 498 -16.83 -8.72 37.07
C ILE A 498 -15.59 -9.61 37.14
N ALA A 499 -15.52 -10.43 38.19
CA ALA A 499 -14.51 -11.46 38.28
C ALA A 499 -14.63 -12.36 37.03
N PRO A 500 -13.56 -12.61 36.26
CA PRO A 500 -13.62 -13.56 35.18
C PRO A 500 -13.92 -14.93 35.78
N VAL A 501 -15.15 -15.42 35.59
CA VAL A 501 -15.47 -16.83 35.83
C VAL A 501 -14.86 -17.57 34.65
N LEU A 502 -13.60 -17.95 34.78
CA LEU A 502 -13.00 -18.98 33.94
C LEU A 502 -13.61 -20.31 34.41
N ASP A 503 -14.74 -20.67 33.82
CA ASP A 503 -15.24 -22.03 33.93
C ASP A 503 -14.33 -22.95 33.13
N MET A 504 -13.38 -23.57 33.81
CA MET A 504 -12.45 -24.54 33.26
C MET A 504 -13.01 -25.96 33.26
N SER A 505 -14.29 -26.16 33.58
CA SER A 505 -14.89 -27.49 33.75
C SER A 505 -15.17 -28.23 32.41
N ASN A 506 -14.97 -27.62 31.26
CA ASN A 506 -15.21 -28.20 29.93
C ASN A 506 -13.95 -28.29 29.06
N ARG A 507 -12.81 -28.56 29.64
CA ARG A 507 -11.61 -28.94 28.89
C ARG A 507 -11.27 -30.40 29.21
N ASP A 508 -11.98 -31.30 28.54
CA ASP A 508 -11.56 -32.68 28.28
C ASP A 508 -11.43 -32.83 26.74
#